data_f5e25fe538dc521df510db32aec145ce
#
_entry.id   f5e25fe538dc521df510db32aec145ce
#
_cell.length_a   1.000
_cell.length_b   1.000
_cell.length_c   1.000
_cell.angle_alpha   90.00
_cell.angle_beta   90.00
_cell.angle_gamma   90.00
#
_symmetry.space_group_name_H-M   'P 1'
#
loop_
_entity.id
_entity.type
_entity.pdbx_description
1 polymer ?
#
loop_
_entity_poly.entity_id
_entity_poly.type
_entity_poly.pdbx_seq_one_letter_code
_entity_poly.pdbx_strand_id
1 'polypeptide(L)'
;RQQLLGGMNGRAPASEGRFGGMDRFYSQAFDTLTSPKVAKAFDYQSEPLAVRERYGVGHRGACYLVGRKLVEAGVRFVTVDVRWPLTKDTPGGFNLNWDHHDYIYA
;
A
#
# COMPACT_ATOMS: atom_id res chain seq x y z
N ARG A 1 -20.62 -3.77 10.80
CA ARG A 1 -19.23 -4.17 11.09
C ARG A 1 -18.74 -3.72 12.46
N GLN A 2 -18.96 -2.48 12.84
CA GLN A 2 -18.60 -1.97 14.17
C GLN A 2 -19.36 -2.69 15.28
N GLN A 3 -20.62 -3.03 15.07
CA GLN A 3 -21.42 -3.81 16.01
C GLN A 3 -20.86 -5.23 16.20
N LEU A 4 -20.34 -5.84 15.15
CA LEU A 4 -19.73 -7.16 15.21
C LEU A 4 -18.44 -7.16 16.03
N LEU A 5 -17.59 -6.16 15.87
CA LEU A 5 -16.38 -5.96 16.66
C LEU A 5 -16.70 -5.66 18.13
N GLY A 6 -17.65 -4.78 18.39
CA GLY A 6 -18.14 -4.49 19.73
C GLY A 6 -18.75 -5.71 20.44
N GLY A 7 -19.50 -6.55 19.72
CA GLY A 7 -20.08 -7.79 20.25
C GLY A 7 -19.02 -8.84 20.59
N MET A 8 -17.93 -8.92 19.86
CA MET A 8 -16.81 -9.81 20.16
C MET A 8 -16.04 -9.37 21.40
N ASN A 9 -15.87 -8.07 21.61
CA ASN A 9 -15.17 -7.53 22.77
C ASN A 9 -15.97 -7.67 24.08
N GLY A 10 -17.29 -7.63 24.02
CA GLY A 10 -18.15 -7.77 25.18
C GLY A 10 -18.19 -9.17 25.81
N ARG A 11 -17.55 -10.17 25.19
CA ARG A 11 -17.63 -11.57 25.64
C ARG A 11 -16.56 -11.98 26.63
N ALA A 12 -15.52 -11.17 26.85
CA ALA A 12 -14.39 -11.57 27.69
C ALA A 12 -13.90 -10.40 28.55
N PRO A 13 -14.54 -10.14 29.70
CA PRO A 13 -14.15 -9.00 30.56
C PRO A 13 -12.71 -9.07 31.07
N ALA A 14 -12.17 -10.26 31.32
CA ALA A 14 -10.79 -10.43 31.78
C ALA A 14 -9.74 -10.09 30.72
N SER A 15 -10.15 -9.96 29.48
CA SER A 15 -9.30 -9.63 28.33
C SER A 15 -9.51 -8.22 27.79
N GLU A 16 -10.36 -7.42 28.42
CA GLU A 16 -10.72 -6.07 27.96
C GLU A 16 -9.47 -5.18 27.76
N GLY A 17 -8.48 -5.25 28.66
CA GLY A 17 -7.26 -4.50 28.51
C GLY A 17 -6.40 -4.92 27.30
N ARG A 18 -6.50 -6.18 26.90
CA ARG A 18 -5.79 -6.77 25.76
C ARG A 18 -6.51 -6.53 24.45
N PHE A 19 -7.84 -6.76 24.44
CA PHE A 19 -8.69 -6.65 23.27
C PHE A 19 -9.18 -5.21 23.02
N GLY A 20 -9.22 -4.35 24.01
CA GLY A 20 -9.53 -2.94 23.86
C GLY A 20 -8.48 -2.20 23.01
N GLY A 21 -7.19 -2.56 23.13
CA GLY A 21 -6.13 -2.07 22.27
C GLY A 21 -6.27 -2.56 20.83
N MET A 22 -6.62 -3.84 20.65
CA MET A 22 -6.86 -4.42 19.33
C MET A 22 -8.07 -3.80 18.63
N ASP A 23 -9.14 -3.55 19.37
CA ASP A 23 -10.36 -2.90 18.84
C ASP A 23 -10.06 -1.52 18.28
N ARG A 24 -9.23 -0.74 18.97
CA ARG A 24 -8.77 0.56 18.47
C ARG A 24 -7.98 0.44 17.18
N PHE A 25 -7.10 -0.55 17.05
CA PHE A 25 -6.34 -0.80 15.84
C PHE A 25 -7.24 -1.23 14.67
N TYR A 26 -8.23 -2.09 14.92
CA TYR A 26 -9.21 -2.48 13.91
C TYR A 26 -10.05 -1.29 13.45
N SER A 27 -10.50 -0.44 14.36
CA SER A 27 -11.22 0.78 14.02
C SER A 27 -10.38 1.72 13.16
N GLN A 28 -9.11 1.93 13.52
CA GLN A 28 -8.20 2.75 12.72
C GLN A 28 -7.95 2.16 11.33
N ALA A 29 -7.76 0.85 11.24
CA ALA A 29 -7.58 0.16 9.96
C ALA A 29 -8.82 0.30 9.09
N PHE A 30 -10.00 0.11 9.65
CA PHE A 30 -11.27 0.27 8.94
C PHE A 30 -11.47 1.70 8.46
N ASP A 31 -11.22 2.70 9.32
CA ASP A 31 -11.33 4.12 8.98
C ASP A 31 -10.36 4.49 7.86
N THR A 32 -9.14 3.93 7.88
CA THR A 32 -8.15 4.13 6.82
C THR A 32 -8.64 3.54 5.50
N LEU A 33 -9.12 2.29 5.52
CA LEU A 33 -9.58 1.59 4.31
C LEU A 33 -10.82 2.24 3.68
N THR A 34 -11.67 2.87 4.48
CA THR A 34 -12.91 3.51 4.02
C THR A 34 -12.73 5.01 3.80
N SER A 35 -11.55 5.57 4.07
CA SER A 35 -11.28 6.99 3.89
C SER A 35 -11.37 7.40 2.42
N PRO A 36 -12.14 8.44 2.08
CA PRO A 36 -12.15 9.00 0.73
C PRO A 36 -10.77 9.51 0.28
N LYS A 37 -9.94 9.97 1.21
CA LYS A 37 -8.57 10.41 0.93
C LYS A 37 -7.70 9.27 0.44
N VAL A 38 -7.81 8.10 1.09
CA VAL A 38 -7.08 6.89 0.68
C VAL A 38 -7.57 6.40 -0.67
N ALA A 39 -8.89 6.35 -0.89
CA ALA A 39 -9.45 6.00 -2.19
C ALA A 39 -8.93 6.92 -3.31
N LYS A 40 -8.90 8.22 -3.05
CA LYS A 40 -8.37 9.22 -4.00
C LYS A 40 -6.87 9.07 -4.24
N ALA A 41 -6.12 8.54 -3.27
CA ALA A 41 -4.68 8.32 -3.42
C ALA A 41 -4.37 7.29 -4.53
N PHE A 42 -5.26 6.33 -4.78
CA PHE A 42 -5.10 5.37 -5.87
C PHE A 42 -5.40 5.95 -7.26
N ASP A 43 -6.07 7.09 -7.33
CA ASP A 43 -6.32 7.79 -8.59
C ASP A 43 -5.10 8.65 -8.96
N TYR A 44 -4.01 7.98 -9.36
CA TYR A 44 -2.79 8.66 -9.76
C TYR A 44 -2.92 9.33 -11.14
N GLN A 45 -3.90 8.91 -11.94
CA GLN A 45 -4.13 9.48 -13.28
C GLN A 45 -4.68 10.91 -13.21
N SER A 46 -5.28 11.30 -12.10
CA SER A 46 -5.73 12.67 -11.85
C SER A 46 -4.56 13.65 -11.63
N GLU A 47 -3.36 13.17 -11.38
CA GLU A 47 -2.17 14.01 -11.24
C GLU A 47 -1.75 14.60 -12.62
N PRO A 48 -1.23 15.83 -12.64
CA PRO A 48 -0.70 16.42 -13.85
C PRO A 48 0.35 15.53 -14.53
N LEU A 49 0.36 15.53 -15.86
CA LEU A 49 1.29 14.70 -16.63
C LEU A 49 2.75 14.96 -16.23
N ALA A 50 3.12 16.22 -16.02
CA ALA A 50 4.47 16.58 -15.59
C ALA A 50 4.89 15.91 -14.27
N VAL A 51 3.95 15.77 -13.32
CA VAL A 51 4.21 15.07 -12.06
C VAL A 51 4.40 13.58 -12.33
N ARG A 52 3.51 12.99 -13.14
CA ARG A 52 3.59 11.55 -13.47
C ARG A 52 4.89 11.21 -14.20
N GLU A 53 5.34 12.06 -15.09
CA GLU A 53 6.60 11.89 -15.83
C GLU A 53 7.83 11.92 -14.91
N ARG A 54 7.80 12.76 -13.87
CA ARG A 54 8.90 12.80 -12.88
C ARG A 54 9.05 11.50 -12.11
N TYR A 55 7.97 10.75 -11.90
CA TYR A 55 7.99 9.43 -11.28
C TYR A 55 8.27 8.30 -12.28
N GLY A 56 8.10 8.57 -13.56
CA GLY A 56 8.17 7.59 -14.63
C GLY A 56 6.79 7.14 -15.09
N VAL A 57 6.61 7.06 -16.40
CA VAL A 57 5.30 6.79 -17.03
C VAL A 57 4.88 5.32 -16.93
N GLY A 58 5.77 4.43 -16.50
CA GLY A 58 5.50 3.01 -16.38
C GLY A 58 4.80 2.63 -15.08
N HIS A 59 4.49 1.34 -14.97
CA HIS A 59 3.86 0.77 -13.77
C HIS A 59 4.63 1.08 -12.48
N ARG A 60 5.95 1.03 -12.52
CA ARG A 60 6.82 1.31 -11.37
C ARG A 60 6.66 2.77 -10.90
N GLY A 61 6.68 3.72 -11.82
CA GLY A 61 6.46 5.14 -11.51
C GLY A 61 5.09 5.39 -10.90
N ALA A 62 4.06 4.74 -11.43
CA ALA A 62 2.72 4.78 -10.87
C ALA A 62 2.69 4.26 -9.42
N CYS A 63 3.37 3.14 -9.12
CA CYS A 63 3.45 2.59 -7.78
C CYS A 63 4.11 3.56 -6.78
N TYR A 64 5.20 4.21 -7.17
CA TYR A 64 5.86 5.22 -6.34
C TYR A 64 4.96 6.42 -6.08
N LEU A 65 4.27 6.89 -7.11
CA LEU A 65 3.36 8.03 -6.98
C LEU A 65 2.18 7.70 -6.07
N VAL A 66 1.57 6.52 -6.22
CA VAL A 66 0.51 6.04 -5.32
C VAL A 66 1.04 5.91 -3.90
N GLY A 67 2.23 5.36 -3.71
CA GLY A 67 2.85 5.26 -2.38
C GLY A 67 2.98 6.62 -1.70
N ARG A 68 3.46 7.63 -2.41
CA ARG A 68 3.51 9.00 -1.92
C ARG A 68 2.13 9.53 -1.53
N LYS A 69 1.15 9.37 -2.43
CA LYS A 69 -0.22 9.85 -2.19
C LYS A 69 -0.88 9.18 -0.98
N LEU A 70 -0.58 7.91 -0.73
CA LEU A 70 -1.05 7.21 0.46
C LEU A 70 -0.48 7.80 1.74
N VAL A 71 0.82 8.12 1.76
CA VAL A 71 1.45 8.78 2.90
C VAL A 71 0.84 10.17 3.11
N GLU A 72 0.63 10.94 2.06
CA GLU A 72 -0.05 12.25 2.13
C GLU A 72 -1.49 12.12 2.63
N ALA A 73 -2.17 11.01 2.33
CA ALA A 73 -3.52 10.72 2.83
C ALA A 73 -3.55 10.28 4.30
N GLY A 74 -2.39 10.12 4.95
CA GLY A 74 -2.28 9.78 6.36
C GLY A 74 -1.97 8.33 6.65
N VAL A 75 -1.70 7.50 5.64
CA VAL A 75 -1.25 6.12 5.85
C VAL A 75 0.18 6.13 6.37
N ARG A 76 0.40 5.56 7.55
CA ARG A 76 1.69 5.64 8.25
C ARG A 76 2.75 4.70 7.71
N PHE A 77 2.35 3.60 7.12
CA PHE A 77 3.25 2.59 6.61
C PHE A 77 2.80 2.13 5.22
N VAL A 78 3.68 2.28 4.24
CA VAL A 78 3.40 1.89 2.86
C VAL A 78 4.58 1.09 2.33
N THR A 79 4.29 -0.10 1.83
CA THR A 79 5.29 -0.92 1.13
C THR A 79 5.04 -0.85 -0.36
N VAL A 80 6.06 -0.48 -1.11
CA VAL A 80 6.02 -0.48 -2.57
C VAL A 80 6.85 -1.65 -3.07
N ASP A 81 6.19 -2.60 -3.72
CA ASP A 81 6.87 -3.72 -4.35
C ASP A 81 7.39 -3.30 -5.73
N VAL A 82 8.68 -3.21 -5.86
CA VAL A 82 9.36 -2.74 -7.07
C VAL A 82 9.78 -3.85 -8.03
N ARG A 83 9.22 -5.04 -7.86
CA ARG A 83 9.49 -6.14 -8.78
C ARG A 83 9.04 -5.76 -10.20
N TRP A 84 9.84 -6.18 -11.15
CA TRP A 84 9.50 -5.99 -12.56
C TRP A 84 8.27 -6.84 -12.88
N PRO A 85 7.22 -6.28 -13.48
CA PRO A 85 6.13 -7.12 -13.95
C PRO A 85 6.67 -8.08 -15.00
N LEU A 86 6.49 -9.37 -14.77
CA LEU A 86 6.81 -10.40 -15.75
C LEU A 86 5.93 -10.19 -16.96
N THR A 87 6.46 -9.61 -18.00
CA THR A 87 5.81 -9.54 -19.30
C THR A 87 6.42 -10.61 -20.18
N LYS A 88 5.66 -11.06 -21.20
CA LYS A 88 6.18 -12.01 -22.19
C LYS A 88 7.43 -11.51 -22.92
N ASP A 89 7.67 -10.21 -22.87
CA ASP A 89 8.81 -9.53 -23.48
C ASP A 89 10.00 -9.40 -22.51
N THR A 90 9.87 -9.90 -21.29
CA THR A 90 10.95 -9.88 -20.30
C THR A 90 11.83 -11.12 -20.50
N PRO A 91 13.07 -10.99 -21.01
CA PRO A 91 13.92 -12.16 -21.26
C PRO A 91 14.21 -12.94 -19.98
N GLY A 92 13.96 -14.25 -20.02
CA GLY A 92 14.43 -15.18 -19.00
C GLY A 92 13.76 -15.12 -17.64
N GLY A 93 12.73 -14.31 -17.45
CA GLY A 93 12.02 -14.23 -16.17
C GLY A 93 12.82 -13.67 -15.02
N PHE A 94 13.97 -13.07 -15.30
CA PHE A 94 14.85 -12.49 -14.29
C PHE A 94 14.35 -11.12 -13.84
N ASN A 95 14.52 -10.86 -12.56
CA ASN A 95 14.24 -9.55 -11.98
C ASN A 95 15.37 -8.57 -12.34
N LEU A 96 15.20 -7.84 -13.43
CA LEU A 96 16.20 -6.88 -13.92
C LEU A 96 16.16 -5.53 -13.17
N ASN A 97 15.63 -5.48 -11.97
CA ASN A 97 15.59 -4.26 -11.17
C ASN A 97 16.99 -3.84 -10.69
N TRP A 98 17.17 -3.84 -9.38
CA TRP A 98 18.45 -3.60 -8.73
C TRP A 98 19.21 -4.88 -8.44
N ASP A 99 18.63 -6.02 -8.76
CA ASP A 99 19.27 -7.31 -8.64
C ASP A 99 20.11 -7.58 -9.90
N HIS A 100 21.39 -7.35 -9.80
CA HIS A 100 22.36 -7.52 -10.87
C HIS A 100 23.24 -8.76 -10.70
N HIS A 101 22.85 -9.71 -9.85
CA HIS A 101 23.69 -10.86 -9.53
C HIS A 101 24.06 -11.69 -10.76
N ASP A 102 23.23 -11.69 -11.80
CA ASP A 102 23.50 -12.41 -13.05
C ASP A 102 24.36 -11.61 -14.06
N TYR A 103 24.44 -10.28 -13.91
CA TYR A 103 25.03 -9.38 -14.90
C TYR A 103 26.08 -8.44 -14.34
N ILE A 104 26.41 -8.56 -13.07
CA ILE A 104 27.31 -7.62 -12.40
C ILE A 104 28.73 -7.61 -12.99
N TYR A 105 29.11 -8.71 -13.66
CA TYR A 105 30.42 -8.87 -14.30
C TYR A 105 30.36 -8.85 -15.83
N ALA A 106 29.23 -8.56 -16.37
CA ALA A 106 29.06 -8.41 -17.81
C ALA A 106 29.36 -6.99 -18.24
#